data_6c85b9826d48e2cf2ea2f683c7142695
#
_entry.id   6c85b9826d48e2cf2ea2f683c7142695
#
_cell.length_a   1.000
_cell.length_b   1.000
_cell.length_c   1.000
_cell.angle_alpha   90.00
_cell.angle_beta   90.00
_cell.angle_gamma   90.00
#
_symmetry.space_group_name_H-M   'P 1'
#
loop_
_entity.id
_entity.type
_entity.pdbx_description
1 polymer ?
#
loop_
_entity_poly.entity_id
_entity_poly.type
_entity_poly.pdbx_seq_one_letter_code
_entity_poly.pdbx_strand_id
1 'polypeptide(L)'
;MVLELRNIDKSFGEKEVLKGVSFTAEGGKAFGLLGRNGAGKTTSIRIIMNVFPANGGEVLLDGKPIDYNKIGLGYLPEERGLYPKKPVIDQLAYFAELKGMSAKEAVRAVDYWLGRLGMTEYRNKRLDTLSKGNQQKIQLITALAHNPHIVILDEPFSGLDPVNAMLLKDVVKEQIAKGKIVLFSSHQMAYIEEFCDSIAILSAGRVAISGDLFEIKRNYVRDKLVVSTTNPERIKSDLGKACTEREDGTLLIQLASPEEKQSMMKRLVETYDIDEVKVFEPSLNDIFVEYAGAQV
;
A
#
# COMPACT_ATOMS: atom_id res chain seq x y z
N MET A 1 -13.72 -5.26 -12.81
CA MET A 1 -12.65 -4.48 -13.46
C MET A 1 -11.30 -5.02 -13.03
N VAL A 2 -10.38 -5.17 -13.96
CA VAL A 2 -9.01 -5.64 -13.71
C VAL A 2 -8.05 -4.70 -14.41
N LEU A 3 -7.19 -4.02 -13.64
CA LEU A 3 -6.11 -3.17 -14.14
C LEU A 3 -4.84 -4.01 -14.25
N GLU A 4 -4.22 -4.02 -15.42
CA GLU A 4 -3.02 -4.79 -15.70
C GLU A 4 -1.92 -3.88 -16.24
N LEU A 5 -0.73 -3.99 -15.67
CA LEU A 5 0.50 -3.51 -16.28
C LEU A 5 1.20 -4.72 -16.88
N ARG A 6 1.58 -4.65 -18.17
CA ARG A 6 2.28 -5.73 -18.86
C ARG A 6 3.60 -5.25 -19.41
N ASN A 7 4.69 -5.77 -18.87
CA ASN A 7 6.07 -5.52 -19.32
C ASN A 7 6.39 -4.05 -19.50
N ILE A 8 6.02 -3.21 -18.51
CA ILE A 8 6.25 -1.76 -18.59
C ILE A 8 7.73 -1.44 -18.46
N ASP A 9 8.27 -0.82 -19.49
CA ASP A 9 9.60 -0.23 -19.52
C ASP A 9 9.53 1.28 -19.51
N LYS A 10 10.42 1.94 -18.76
CA LYS A 10 10.53 3.40 -18.75
C LYS A 10 11.94 3.87 -18.48
N SER A 11 12.43 4.73 -19.37
CA SER A 11 13.70 5.45 -19.20
C SER A 11 13.49 6.96 -19.27
N PHE A 12 14.34 7.70 -18.56
CA PHE A 12 14.48 9.15 -18.65
C PHE A 12 15.94 9.47 -19.00
N GLY A 13 16.18 9.84 -20.27
CA GLY A 13 17.54 9.89 -20.82
C GLY A 13 18.19 8.50 -20.75
N GLU A 14 19.38 8.44 -20.18
CA GLU A 14 20.13 7.16 -20.03
C GLU A 14 19.68 6.35 -18.80
N LYS A 15 18.88 6.93 -17.90
CA LYS A 15 18.45 6.27 -16.68
C LYS A 15 17.22 5.40 -16.93
N GLU A 16 17.40 4.09 -16.91
CA GLU A 16 16.31 3.11 -16.93
C GLU A 16 15.68 2.99 -15.54
N VAL A 17 14.38 3.34 -15.43
CA VAL A 17 13.64 3.41 -14.17
C VAL A 17 12.71 2.22 -13.97
N LEU A 18 12.04 1.77 -15.05
CA LEU A 18 11.21 0.56 -15.03
C LEU A 18 11.72 -0.42 -16.07
N LYS A 19 11.74 -1.71 -15.72
CA LYS A 19 12.39 -2.80 -16.44
C LYS A 19 11.45 -4.01 -16.51
N GLY A 20 10.46 -3.97 -17.40
CA GLY A 20 9.50 -5.04 -17.58
C GLY A 20 8.53 -5.19 -16.39
N VAL A 21 8.08 -4.09 -15.79
CA VAL A 21 7.17 -4.12 -14.64
C VAL A 21 5.81 -4.67 -15.05
N SER A 22 5.38 -5.73 -14.36
CA SER A 22 4.08 -6.38 -14.59
C SER A 22 3.39 -6.68 -13.27
N PHE A 23 2.13 -6.29 -13.13
CA PHE A 23 1.26 -6.64 -12.00
C PHE A 23 -0.22 -6.42 -12.35
N THR A 24 -1.10 -6.96 -11.52
CA THR A 24 -2.55 -6.90 -11.72
C THR A 24 -3.23 -6.41 -10.44
N ALA A 25 -4.17 -5.47 -10.58
CA ALA A 25 -5.01 -4.96 -9.50
C ALA A 25 -6.49 -5.14 -9.86
N GLU A 26 -7.26 -5.73 -8.93
CA GLU A 26 -8.66 -6.10 -9.16
C GLU A 26 -9.63 -5.12 -8.48
N GLY A 27 -10.77 -4.88 -9.12
CA GLY A 27 -11.86 -4.11 -8.53
C GLY A 27 -12.51 -4.84 -7.34
N GLY A 28 -12.86 -4.08 -6.30
CA GLY A 28 -13.36 -4.64 -5.05
C GLY A 28 -12.28 -5.17 -4.11
N LYS A 29 -11.01 -4.94 -4.47
CA LYS A 29 -9.84 -5.28 -3.67
C LYS A 29 -8.90 -4.07 -3.57
N ALA A 30 -8.07 -4.06 -2.53
CA ALA A 30 -6.99 -3.12 -2.38
C ALA A 30 -5.67 -3.74 -2.83
N PHE A 31 -4.91 -2.99 -3.64
CA PHE A 31 -3.60 -3.39 -4.14
C PHE A 31 -2.51 -2.49 -3.58
N GLY A 32 -1.48 -3.09 -2.96
CA GLY A 32 -0.32 -2.39 -2.42
C GLY A 32 0.87 -2.38 -3.40
N LEU A 33 1.32 -1.19 -3.80
CA LEU A 33 2.54 -1.01 -4.59
C LEU A 33 3.68 -0.57 -3.68
N LEU A 34 4.56 -1.49 -3.34
CA LEU A 34 5.62 -1.32 -2.36
C LEU A 34 6.99 -1.15 -3.03
N GLY A 35 7.92 -0.58 -2.31
CA GLY A 35 9.31 -0.42 -2.77
C GLY A 35 10.01 0.73 -2.07
N ARG A 36 11.34 0.71 -2.05
CA ARG A 36 12.17 1.82 -1.53
C ARG A 36 11.98 3.08 -2.39
N ASN A 37 12.45 4.21 -1.88
CA ASN A 37 12.49 5.44 -2.66
C ASN A 37 13.36 5.23 -3.91
N GLY A 38 12.83 5.66 -5.07
CA GLY A 38 13.49 5.43 -6.36
C GLY A 38 13.24 4.05 -7.00
N ALA A 39 12.50 3.14 -6.37
CA ALA A 39 12.21 1.82 -6.94
C ALA A 39 11.29 1.83 -8.19
N GLY A 40 10.64 2.97 -8.48
CA GLY A 40 9.77 3.12 -9.66
C GLY A 40 8.27 3.25 -9.36
N LYS A 41 7.84 3.25 -8.08
CA LYS A 41 6.43 3.35 -7.69
C LYS A 41 5.70 4.53 -8.34
N THR A 42 6.18 5.75 -8.08
CA THR A 42 5.57 6.98 -8.63
C THR A 42 5.62 7.02 -10.16
N THR A 43 6.67 6.45 -10.77
CA THR A 43 6.76 6.33 -12.24
C THR A 43 5.68 5.41 -12.77
N SER A 44 5.46 4.25 -12.15
CA SER A 44 4.39 3.31 -12.50
C SER A 44 3.00 3.95 -12.35
N ILE A 45 2.76 4.65 -11.24
CA ILE A 45 1.51 5.40 -11.00
C ILE A 45 1.28 6.45 -12.11
N ARG A 46 2.29 7.23 -12.46
CA ARG A 46 2.17 8.27 -13.50
C ARG A 46 1.92 7.68 -14.89
N ILE A 47 2.42 6.49 -15.19
CA ILE A 47 2.10 5.75 -16.42
C ILE A 47 0.65 5.28 -16.40
N ILE A 48 0.16 4.70 -15.29
CA ILE A 48 -1.25 4.32 -15.13
C ILE A 48 -2.16 5.53 -15.32
N MET A 49 -1.76 6.69 -14.82
CA MET A 49 -2.51 7.95 -14.96
C MET A 49 -2.39 8.60 -16.34
N ASN A 50 -1.62 8.02 -17.26
CA ASN A 50 -1.33 8.57 -18.59
C ASN A 50 -0.70 9.98 -18.54
N VAL A 51 0.11 10.27 -17.50
CA VAL A 51 0.85 11.54 -17.40
C VAL A 51 1.97 11.58 -18.45
N PHE A 52 2.59 10.43 -18.72
CA PHE A 52 3.53 10.21 -19.82
C PHE A 52 3.47 8.74 -20.25
N PRO A 53 3.80 8.42 -21.53
CA PRO A 53 3.79 7.05 -22.01
C PRO A 53 4.94 6.22 -21.43
N ALA A 54 4.74 4.90 -21.37
CA ALA A 54 5.83 3.94 -21.23
C ALA A 54 6.71 3.92 -22.49
N ASN A 55 7.94 3.41 -22.40
CA ASN A 55 8.80 3.14 -23.57
C ASN A 55 8.48 1.78 -24.17
N GLY A 56 8.00 0.84 -23.39
CA GLY A 56 7.57 -0.49 -23.78
C GLY A 56 6.47 -1.00 -22.87
N GLY A 57 5.76 -2.04 -23.30
CA GLY A 57 4.64 -2.60 -22.57
C GLY A 57 3.35 -1.81 -22.71
N GLU A 58 2.33 -2.23 -21.95
CA GLU A 58 0.98 -1.65 -22.05
C GLU A 58 0.26 -1.65 -20.69
N VAL A 59 -0.66 -0.68 -20.52
CA VAL A 59 -1.58 -0.61 -19.40
C VAL A 59 -2.98 -0.92 -19.89
N LEU A 60 -3.58 -1.97 -19.31
CA LEU A 60 -4.87 -2.48 -19.75
C LEU A 60 -5.90 -2.41 -18.63
N LEU A 61 -7.15 -2.23 -19.01
CA LEU A 61 -8.32 -2.41 -18.14
C LEU A 61 -9.24 -3.45 -18.80
N ASP A 62 -9.51 -4.54 -18.06
CA ASP A 62 -10.26 -5.69 -18.59
C ASP A 62 -9.71 -6.21 -19.93
N GLY A 63 -8.37 -6.30 -20.02
CA GLY A 63 -7.64 -6.80 -21.19
C GLY A 63 -7.60 -5.86 -22.39
N LYS A 64 -8.04 -4.60 -22.26
CA LYS A 64 -8.06 -3.58 -23.33
C LYS A 64 -7.31 -2.32 -22.90
N PRO A 65 -6.72 -1.55 -23.83
CA PRO A 65 -6.17 -0.23 -23.49
C PRO A 65 -7.20 0.66 -22.80
N ILE A 66 -6.76 1.43 -21.80
CA ILE A 66 -7.66 2.28 -21.02
C ILE A 66 -8.19 3.43 -21.89
N ASP A 67 -9.52 3.56 -21.95
CA ASP A 67 -10.16 4.74 -22.50
C ASP A 67 -10.31 5.81 -21.39
N TYR A 68 -9.32 6.68 -21.28
CA TYR A 68 -9.27 7.73 -20.24
C TYR A 68 -10.39 8.77 -20.34
N ASN A 69 -11.15 8.80 -21.44
CA ASN A 69 -12.34 9.65 -21.55
C ASN A 69 -13.55 9.04 -20.83
N LYS A 70 -13.57 7.72 -20.63
CA LYS A 70 -14.68 6.99 -19.98
C LYS A 70 -14.34 6.53 -18.58
N ILE A 71 -13.06 6.31 -18.30
CA ILE A 71 -12.58 5.79 -17.03
C ILE A 71 -12.04 6.93 -16.17
N GLY A 72 -12.77 7.28 -15.13
CA GLY A 72 -12.31 8.26 -14.14
C GLY A 72 -11.21 7.69 -13.25
N LEU A 73 -10.11 8.44 -13.12
CA LEU A 73 -9.04 8.16 -12.17
C LEU A 73 -8.99 9.25 -11.09
N GLY A 74 -9.01 8.82 -9.83
CA GLY A 74 -8.76 9.66 -8.67
C GLY A 74 -7.35 9.45 -8.17
N TYR A 75 -6.62 10.52 -7.90
CA TYR A 75 -5.25 10.46 -7.41
C TYR A 75 -5.05 11.36 -6.20
N LEU A 76 -4.57 10.78 -5.12
CA LEU A 76 -4.07 11.47 -3.94
C LEU A 76 -2.55 11.40 -3.99
N PRO A 77 -1.83 12.49 -4.33
CA PRO A 77 -0.38 12.50 -4.32
C PRO A 77 0.19 12.60 -2.90
N GLU A 78 1.43 12.13 -2.71
CA GLU A 78 2.19 12.32 -1.46
C GLU A 78 2.39 13.81 -1.13
N GLU A 79 2.75 14.61 -2.15
CA GLU A 79 2.91 16.06 -1.99
C GLU A 79 1.58 16.80 -2.16
N ARG A 80 1.44 17.91 -1.43
CA ARG A 80 0.22 18.69 -1.46
C ARG A 80 0.14 19.53 -2.73
N GLY A 81 -0.85 19.23 -3.57
CA GLY A 81 -1.09 19.90 -4.85
C GLY A 81 -2.18 20.97 -4.84
N LEU A 82 -2.68 21.37 -3.65
CA LEU A 82 -3.77 22.34 -3.52
C LEU A 82 -3.28 23.77 -3.33
N TYR A 83 -4.14 24.73 -3.67
CA TYR A 83 -3.85 26.17 -3.57
C TYR A 83 -4.01 26.70 -2.12
N PRO A 84 -2.92 27.05 -1.40
CA PRO A 84 -3.00 27.36 0.03
C PRO A 84 -3.93 28.54 0.34
N LYS A 85 -3.93 29.59 -0.49
CA LYS A 85 -4.66 30.84 -0.28
C LYS A 85 -6.08 30.86 -0.84
N LYS A 86 -6.54 29.76 -1.46
CA LYS A 86 -7.91 29.65 -2.02
C LYS A 86 -8.88 29.02 -1.02
N PRO A 87 -10.16 29.43 -1.03
CA PRO A 87 -11.22 28.74 -0.29
C PRO A 87 -11.30 27.25 -0.68
N VAL A 88 -11.65 26.44 0.31
CA VAL A 88 -11.75 24.98 0.11
C VAL A 88 -12.76 24.65 -0.98
N ILE A 89 -13.97 25.21 -0.91
CA ILE A 89 -15.03 24.89 -1.89
C ILE A 89 -14.66 25.26 -3.32
N ASP A 90 -14.04 26.43 -3.53
CA ASP A 90 -13.72 26.92 -4.86
C ASP A 90 -12.75 26.00 -5.59
N GLN A 91 -11.67 25.59 -4.89
CA GLN A 91 -10.68 24.71 -5.50
C GLN A 91 -11.19 23.26 -5.68
N LEU A 92 -11.97 22.72 -4.74
CA LEU A 92 -12.53 21.39 -4.85
C LEU A 92 -13.55 21.29 -5.99
N ALA A 93 -14.45 22.29 -6.10
CA ALA A 93 -15.39 22.36 -7.20
C ALA A 93 -14.67 22.47 -8.56
N TYR A 94 -13.67 23.35 -8.64
CA TYR A 94 -12.86 23.50 -9.84
C TYR A 94 -12.18 22.18 -10.27
N PHE A 95 -11.58 21.43 -9.36
CA PHE A 95 -10.98 20.15 -9.69
C PHE A 95 -12.02 19.10 -10.12
N ALA A 96 -13.20 19.11 -9.52
CA ALA A 96 -14.29 18.21 -9.92
C ALA A 96 -14.84 18.57 -11.32
N GLU A 97 -14.94 19.86 -11.65
CA GLU A 97 -15.32 20.34 -12.99
C GLU A 97 -14.28 19.97 -14.05
N LEU A 98 -12.99 20.06 -13.74
CA LEU A 98 -11.90 19.59 -14.63
C LEU A 98 -11.99 18.08 -14.92
N LYS A 99 -12.67 17.32 -14.06
CA LYS A 99 -12.96 15.90 -14.24
C LYS A 99 -14.31 15.63 -14.94
N GLY A 100 -14.91 16.67 -15.53
CA GLY A 100 -16.10 16.57 -16.38
C GLY A 100 -17.44 16.72 -15.65
N MET A 101 -17.44 17.09 -14.37
CA MET A 101 -18.69 17.37 -13.64
C MET A 101 -19.24 18.76 -14.03
N SER A 102 -20.55 18.92 -14.06
CA SER A 102 -21.16 20.26 -14.10
C SER A 102 -20.90 20.99 -12.78
N ALA A 103 -20.87 22.33 -12.78
CA ALA A 103 -20.67 23.13 -11.58
C ALA A 103 -21.63 22.78 -10.43
N LYS A 104 -22.90 22.49 -10.77
CA LYS A 104 -23.90 22.09 -9.78
C LYS A 104 -23.64 20.71 -9.18
N GLU A 105 -23.18 19.77 -9.97
CA GLU A 105 -22.79 18.43 -9.50
C GLU A 105 -21.52 18.48 -8.68
N ALA A 106 -20.51 19.25 -9.12
CA ALA A 106 -19.25 19.45 -8.42
C ALA A 106 -19.47 19.97 -6.99
N VAL A 107 -20.26 21.05 -6.85
CA VAL A 107 -20.59 21.63 -5.53
C VAL A 107 -21.30 20.60 -4.65
N ARG A 108 -22.32 19.88 -5.18
CA ARG A 108 -23.03 18.85 -4.41
C ARG A 108 -22.12 17.70 -3.97
N ALA A 109 -21.24 17.23 -4.84
CA ALA A 109 -20.29 16.16 -4.52
C ALA A 109 -19.30 16.62 -3.45
N VAL A 110 -18.77 17.85 -3.57
CA VAL A 110 -17.87 18.43 -2.58
C VAL A 110 -18.56 18.59 -1.23
N ASP A 111 -19.79 19.12 -1.18
CA ASP A 111 -20.55 19.29 0.07
C ASP A 111 -20.83 17.92 0.74
N TYR A 112 -21.16 16.89 -0.05
CA TYR A 112 -21.29 15.52 0.45
C TYR A 112 -19.99 15.03 1.12
N TRP A 113 -18.84 15.18 0.44
CA TRP A 113 -17.56 14.72 0.97
C TRP A 113 -17.06 15.54 2.16
N LEU A 114 -17.30 16.85 2.17
CA LEU A 114 -17.03 17.70 3.34
C LEU A 114 -17.82 17.22 4.55
N GLY A 115 -19.11 16.90 4.38
CA GLY A 115 -19.94 16.31 5.43
C GLY A 115 -19.40 14.95 5.89
N ARG A 116 -19.10 14.05 4.93
CA ARG A 116 -18.59 12.68 5.22
C ARG A 116 -17.27 12.68 6.01
N LEU A 117 -16.40 13.68 5.77
CA LEU A 117 -15.10 13.80 6.44
C LEU A 117 -15.11 14.74 7.66
N GLY A 118 -16.28 15.25 8.08
CA GLY A 118 -16.42 16.20 9.20
C GLY A 118 -15.74 17.54 8.93
N MET A 119 -15.77 18.01 7.67
CA MET A 119 -15.05 19.22 7.22
C MET A 119 -15.98 20.35 6.79
N THR A 120 -17.28 20.27 7.07
CA THR A 120 -18.28 21.26 6.61
C THR A 120 -17.98 22.68 7.06
N GLU A 121 -17.50 22.86 8.28
CA GLU A 121 -17.13 24.18 8.83
C GLU A 121 -15.95 24.85 8.10
N TYR A 122 -15.13 24.08 7.37
CA TYR A 122 -13.97 24.55 6.61
C TYR A 122 -14.31 24.90 5.16
N ARG A 123 -15.55 24.72 4.73
CA ARG A 123 -16.00 24.90 3.35
C ARG A 123 -15.53 26.20 2.70
N ASN A 124 -15.68 27.32 3.42
CA ASN A 124 -15.35 28.67 2.93
C ASN A 124 -14.00 29.18 3.49
N LYS A 125 -13.27 28.36 4.27
CA LYS A 125 -11.98 28.75 4.81
C LYS A 125 -10.86 28.53 3.79
N ARG A 126 -9.79 29.29 3.93
CA ARG A 126 -8.58 29.09 3.13
C ARG A 126 -7.86 27.83 3.58
N LEU A 127 -7.27 27.11 2.63
CA LEU A 127 -6.59 25.84 2.91
C LEU A 127 -5.42 25.99 3.90
N ASP A 128 -4.65 27.09 3.81
CA ASP A 128 -3.49 27.36 4.67
C ASP A 128 -3.86 27.59 6.15
N THR A 129 -5.12 27.81 6.47
CA THR A 129 -5.62 27.93 7.85
C THR A 129 -5.94 26.60 8.51
N LEU A 130 -5.91 25.49 7.77
CA LEU A 130 -6.23 24.15 8.25
C LEU A 130 -4.99 23.43 8.78
N SER A 131 -5.18 22.54 9.77
CA SER A 131 -4.13 21.63 10.22
C SER A 131 -3.68 20.69 9.07
N LYS A 132 -2.49 20.12 9.20
CA LYS A 132 -1.94 19.17 8.20
C LYS A 132 -2.89 18.00 7.91
N GLY A 133 -3.49 17.41 8.94
CA GLY A 133 -4.46 16.31 8.79
C GLY A 133 -5.74 16.75 8.07
N ASN A 134 -6.25 17.97 8.38
CA ASN A 134 -7.42 18.49 7.68
C ASN A 134 -7.10 18.83 6.21
N GLN A 135 -5.91 19.33 5.90
CA GLN A 135 -5.48 19.53 4.51
C GLN A 135 -5.43 18.20 3.74
N GLN A 136 -4.99 17.11 4.40
CA GLN A 136 -4.98 15.76 3.81
C GLN A 136 -6.40 15.27 3.47
N LYS A 137 -7.37 15.51 4.38
CA LYS A 137 -8.79 15.21 4.11
C LYS A 137 -9.33 15.98 2.91
N ILE A 138 -9.01 17.29 2.83
CA ILE A 138 -9.40 18.12 1.68
C ILE A 138 -8.78 17.58 0.39
N GLN A 139 -7.51 17.18 0.42
CA GLN A 139 -6.84 16.60 -0.74
C GLN A 139 -7.47 15.26 -1.16
N LEU A 140 -7.90 14.43 -0.20
CA LEU A 140 -8.64 13.19 -0.50
C LEU A 140 -9.95 13.48 -1.26
N ILE A 141 -10.65 14.58 -0.94
CA ILE A 141 -11.87 14.96 -1.65
C ILE A 141 -11.60 15.19 -3.14
N THR A 142 -10.47 15.78 -3.52
CA THR A 142 -10.13 15.97 -4.94
C THR A 142 -10.02 14.65 -5.69
N ALA A 143 -9.51 13.62 -5.02
CA ALA A 143 -9.38 12.28 -5.59
C ALA A 143 -10.72 11.56 -5.74
N LEU A 144 -11.73 11.86 -4.89
CA LEU A 144 -12.96 11.08 -4.79
C LEU A 144 -14.22 11.78 -5.30
N ALA A 145 -14.25 13.13 -5.36
CA ALA A 145 -15.45 13.91 -5.64
C ALA A 145 -16.14 13.57 -6.98
N HIS A 146 -15.35 13.28 -8.01
CA HIS A 146 -15.82 12.94 -9.33
C HIS A 146 -16.16 11.44 -9.51
N ASN A 147 -16.25 10.69 -8.38
CA ASN A 147 -16.60 9.28 -8.33
C ASN A 147 -15.77 8.39 -9.30
N PRO A 148 -14.45 8.37 -9.19
CA PRO A 148 -13.58 7.63 -10.11
C PRO A 148 -13.81 6.11 -10.06
N HIS A 149 -13.40 5.41 -11.12
CA HIS A 149 -13.38 3.94 -11.21
C HIS A 149 -12.12 3.35 -10.56
N ILE A 150 -11.01 4.07 -10.69
CA ILE A 150 -9.70 3.70 -10.15
C ILE A 150 -9.27 4.80 -9.18
N VAL A 151 -8.93 4.44 -7.96
CA VAL A 151 -8.44 5.33 -6.90
C VAL A 151 -7.00 4.98 -6.60
N ILE A 152 -6.10 5.93 -6.76
CA ILE A 152 -4.68 5.78 -6.47
C ILE A 152 -4.34 6.69 -5.29
N LEU A 153 -3.79 6.12 -4.23
CA LEU A 153 -3.46 6.80 -2.98
C LEU A 153 -1.96 6.64 -2.71
N ASP A 154 -1.20 7.72 -2.87
CA ASP A 154 0.24 7.74 -2.66
C ASP A 154 0.52 8.28 -1.25
N GLU A 155 1.04 7.42 -0.37
CA GLU A 155 1.29 7.67 1.06
C GLU A 155 0.10 8.30 1.83
N PRO A 156 -1.12 7.74 1.72
CA PRO A 156 -2.35 8.39 2.20
C PRO A 156 -2.41 8.58 3.71
N PHE A 157 -1.68 7.77 4.49
CA PHE A 157 -1.66 7.81 5.96
C PHE A 157 -0.54 8.66 6.54
N SER A 158 0.33 9.21 5.68
CA SER A 158 1.46 10.02 6.14
C SER A 158 1.02 11.28 6.89
N GLY A 159 1.49 11.42 8.14
CA GLY A 159 1.21 12.60 8.97
C GLY A 159 -0.23 12.72 9.48
N LEU A 160 -1.03 11.66 9.42
CA LEU A 160 -2.33 11.58 10.07
C LEU A 160 -2.19 11.10 11.52
N ASP A 161 -2.98 11.68 12.42
CA ASP A 161 -3.23 11.13 13.73
C ASP A 161 -4.13 9.87 13.63
N PRO A 162 -4.21 9.04 14.70
CA PRO A 162 -4.97 7.79 14.67
C PRO A 162 -6.45 7.96 14.30
N VAL A 163 -7.10 9.06 14.73
CA VAL A 163 -8.52 9.30 14.47
C VAL A 163 -8.75 9.59 12.98
N ASN A 164 -7.90 10.44 12.39
CA ASN A 164 -7.97 10.76 10.98
C ASN A 164 -7.57 9.57 10.10
N ALA A 165 -6.63 8.74 10.56
CA ALA A 165 -6.30 7.49 9.88
C ALA A 165 -7.49 6.52 9.85
N MET A 166 -8.24 6.36 10.96
CA MET A 166 -9.45 5.52 11.01
C MET A 166 -10.52 6.03 10.03
N LEU A 167 -10.76 7.34 9.99
CA LEU A 167 -11.73 7.93 9.05
C LEU A 167 -11.34 7.68 7.59
N LEU A 168 -10.06 7.83 7.26
CA LEU A 168 -9.55 7.52 5.92
C LEU A 168 -9.73 6.03 5.60
N LYS A 169 -9.46 5.15 6.57
CA LYS A 169 -9.70 3.71 6.45
C LYS A 169 -11.14 3.40 6.03
N ASP A 170 -12.11 3.98 6.73
CA ASP A 170 -13.53 3.74 6.44
C ASP A 170 -13.90 4.21 5.05
N VAL A 171 -13.43 5.39 4.64
CA VAL A 171 -13.66 5.92 3.28
C VAL A 171 -13.07 4.98 2.22
N VAL A 172 -11.87 4.47 2.44
CA VAL A 172 -11.24 3.54 1.51
C VAL A 172 -12.01 2.24 1.42
N LYS A 173 -12.41 1.64 2.55
CA LYS A 173 -13.27 0.44 2.57
C LYS A 173 -14.59 0.66 1.82
N GLU A 174 -15.19 1.84 1.94
CA GLU A 174 -16.39 2.20 1.15
C GLU A 174 -16.11 2.20 -0.37
N GLN A 175 -14.93 2.67 -0.81
CA GLN A 175 -14.59 2.66 -2.25
C GLN A 175 -14.34 1.23 -2.76
N ILE A 176 -13.68 0.39 -1.96
CA ILE A 176 -13.48 -1.04 -2.27
C ILE A 176 -14.83 -1.76 -2.36
N ALA A 177 -15.71 -1.57 -1.38
CA ALA A 177 -17.05 -2.18 -1.35
C ALA A 177 -17.92 -1.78 -2.56
N LYS A 178 -17.66 -0.60 -3.17
CA LYS A 178 -18.29 -0.18 -4.44
C LYS A 178 -17.70 -0.84 -5.68
N GLY A 179 -16.79 -1.79 -5.53
CA GLY A 179 -16.16 -2.51 -6.64
C GLY A 179 -15.08 -1.73 -7.38
N LYS A 180 -14.59 -0.61 -6.82
CA LYS A 180 -13.51 0.17 -7.43
C LYS A 180 -12.17 -0.54 -7.30
N ILE A 181 -11.24 -0.22 -8.19
CA ILE A 181 -9.84 -0.57 -8.03
C ILE A 181 -9.22 0.47 -7.10
N VAL A 182 -8.63 0.03 -5.99
CA VAL A 182 -7.92 0.92 -5.06
C VAL A 182 -6.45 0.49 -5.00
N LEU A 183 -5.57 1.39 -5.42
CA LEU A 183 -4.12 1.18 -5.41
C LEU A 183 -3.48 2.06 -4.35
N PHE A 184 -2.74 1.44 -3.44
CA PHE A 184 -1.95 2.14 -2.44
C PHE A 184 -0.47 2.11 -2.81
N SER A 185 0.21 3.23 -2.65
CA SER A 185 1.65 3.26 -2.55
C SER A 185 2.01 3.66 -1.12
N SER A 186 2.76 2.85 -0.40
CA SER A 186 3.21 3.20 0.95
C SER A 186 4.53 2.50 1.31
N HIS A 187 5.25 3.13 2.24
CA HIS A 187 6.37 2.54 2.95
C HIS A 187 6.00 2.07 4.37
N GLN A 188 4.76 2.33 4.82
CA GLN A 188 4.23 1.91 6.13
C GLN A 188 3.57 0.54 6.01
N MET A 189 4.38 -0.52 6.22
CA MET A 189 3.97 -1.91 5.99
C MET A 189 2.73 -2.33 6.78
N ALA A 190 2.56 -1.80 8.00
CA ALA A 190 1.41 -2.11 8.85
C ALA A 190 0.07 -1.74 8.19
N TYR A 191 -0.01 -0.59 7.50
CA TYR A 191 -1.23 -0.22 6.78
C TYR A 191 -1.45 -1.08 5.54
N ILE A 192 -0.38 -1.41 4.80
CA ILE A 192 -0.52 -2.29 3.64
C ILE A 192 -1.00 -3.67 4.07
N GLU A 193 -0.44 -4.21 5.14
CA GLU A 193 -0.82 -5.52 5.69
C GLU A 193 -2.27 -5.56 6.20
N GLU A 194 -2.76 -4.43 6.71
CA GLU A 194 -4.14 -4.32 7.18
C GLU A 194 -5.17 -4.14 6.05
N PHE A 195 -4.78 -3.48 4.94
CA PHE A 195 -5.74 -3.05 3.91
C PHE A 195 -5.66 -3.80 2.60
N CYS A 196 -4.47 -4.25 2.21
CA CYS A 196 -4.28 -4.77 0.87
C CYS A 196 -4.53 -6.27 0.82
N ASP A 197 -5.33 -6.69 -0.16
CA ASP A 197 -5.55 -8.08 -0.49
C ASP A 197 -4.39 -8.63 -1.32
N SER A 198 -3.79 -7.79 -2.14
CA SER A 198 -2.68 -8.15 -3.02
C SER A 198 -1.63 -7.05 -3.09
N ILE A 199 -0.40 -7.42 -3.40
CA ILE A 199 0.74 -6.51 -3.42
C ILE A 199 1.65 -6.73 -4.63
N ALA A 200 2.47 -5.71 -4.95
CA ALA A 200 3.70 -5.86 -5.71
C ALA A 200 4.83 -5.12 -5.00
N ILE A 201 5.97 -5.77 -4.82
CA ILE A 201 7.19 -5.16 -4.30
C ILE A 201 8.09 -4.84 -5.48
N LEU A 202 8.37 -3.54 -5.66
CA LEU A 202 9.30 -3.05 -6.65
C LEU A 202 10.71 -2.92 -6.04
N SER A 203 11.70 -3.46 -6.72
CA SER A 203 13.12 -3.31 -6.40
C SER A 203 13.90 -3.01 -7.68
N ALA A 204 14.70 -1.95 -7.67
CA ALA A 204 15.56 -1.52 -8.80
C ALA A 204 14.83 -1.50 -10.17
N GLY A 205 13.58 -1.07 -10.19
CA GLY A 205 12.76 -0.95 -11.39
C GLY A 205 12.11 -2.26 -11.88
N ARG A 206 12.20 -3.35 -11.10
CA ARG A 206 11.56 -4.64 -11.40
C ARG A 206 10.57 -5.03 -10.32
N VAL A 207 9.61 -5.88 -10.66
CA VAL A 207 8.77 -6.55 -9.67
C VAL A 207 9.57 -7.72 -9.07
N ALA A 208 9.89 -7.61 -7.79
CA ALA A 208 10.59 -8.67 -7.06
C ALA A 208 9.62 -9.78 -6.64
N ILE A 209 8.43 -9.41 -6.18
CA ILE A 209 7.32 -10.32 -5.86
C ILE A 209 5.99 -9.61 -6.09
N SER A 210 4.97 -10.32 -6.56
CA SER A 210 3.60 -9.83 -6.69
C SER A 210 2.61 -10.96 -6.54
N GLY A 211 1.46 -10.68 -5.94
CA GLY A 211 0.36 -11.62 -5.77
C GLY A 211 -0.54 -11.32 -4.59
N ASP A 212 -1.39 -12.28 -4.25
CA ASP A 212 -2.22 -12.24 -3.06
C ASP A 212 -1.34 -12.23 -1.81
N LEU A 213 -1.60 -11.29 -0.89
CA LEU A 213 -0.76 -11.09 0.30
C LEU A 213 -0.80 -12.30 1.25
N PHE A 214 -1.97 -12.90 1.41
CA PHE A 214 -2.12 -14.08 2.25
C PHE A 214 -1.33 -15.27 1.68
N GLU A 215 -1.41 -15.50 0.36
CA GLU A 215 -0.66 -16.57 -0.31
C GLU A 215 0.86 -16.29 -0.28
N ILE A 216 1.29 -15.06 -0.46
CA ILE A 216 2.71 -14.68 -0.33
C ILE A 216 3.21 -15.02 1.08
N LYS A 217 2.47 -14.63 2.14
CA LYS A 217 2.83 -14.95 3.53
C LYS A 217 2.77 -16.45 3.83
N ARG A 218 1.77 -17.13 3.32
CA ARG A 218 1.57 -18.57 3.51
C ARG A 218 2.65 -19.41 2.85
N ASN A 219 3.09 -19.00 1.65
CA ASN A 219 4.11 -19.71 0.88
C ASN A 219 5.53 -19.29 1.23
N TYR A 220 5.68 -18.34 2.18
CA TYR A 220 7.00 -18.00 2.71
C TYR A 220 7.63 -19.21 3.39
N VAL A 221 8.94 -19.37 3.25
CA VAL A 221 9.66 -20.53 3.78
C VAL A 221 9.40 -20.68 5.28
N ARG A 222 8.76 -21.79 5.68
CA ARG A 222 8.38 -22.08 7.08
C ARG A 222 9.47 -22.88 7.80
N ASP A 223 10.69 -22.39 7.74
CA ASP A 223 11.88 -22.99 8.30
C ASP A 223 12.33 -22.37 9.63
N LYS A 224 11.44 -21.60 10.28
CA LYS A 224 11.71 -20.95 11.55
C LYS A 224 10.59 -21.17 12.56
N LEU A 225 10.97 -21.29 13.83
CA LEU A 225 10.04 -21.35 14.97
C LEU A 225 10.25 -20.12 15.86
N VAL A 226 9.16 -19.61 16.40
CA VAL A 226 9.18 -18.61 17.47
C VAL A 226 8.86 -19.32 18.77
N VAL A 227 9.67 -19.09 19.80
CA VAL A 227 9.54 -19.70 21.12
C VAL A 227 9.51 -18.63 22.20
N SER A 228 8.49 -18.68 23.05
CA SER A 228 8.41 -17.90 24.30
C SER A 228 8.75 -18.81 25.47
N THR A 229 9.64 -18.37 26.35
CA THR A 229 10.09 -19.13 27.53
C THR A 229 10.61 -18.20 28.61
N THR A 230 10.50 -18.62 29.85
CA THR A 230 11.09 -17.92 31.00
C THR A 230 12.60 -18.11 31.13
N ASN A 231 13.18 -19.12 30.44
CA ASN A 231 14.62 -19.44 30.51
C ASN A 231 15.27 -19.52 29.10
N PRO A 232 15.44 -18.39 28.40
CA PRO A 232 15.96 -18.36 27.04
C PRO A 232 17.42 -18.81 26.92
N GLU A 233 18.25 -18.57 27.95
CA GLU A 233 19.69 -18.81 27.90
C GLU A 233 20.03 -20.31 27.73
N ARG A 234 19.26 -21.20 28.32
CA ARG A 234 19.45 -22.64 28.16
C ARG A 234 19.23 -23.08 26.71
N ILE A 235 18.18 -22.56 26.07
CA ILE A 235 17.88 -22.89 24.66
C ILE A 235 18.96 -22.32 23.73
N LYS A 236 19.40 -21.08 23.97
CA LYS A 236 20.50 -20.47 23.21
C LYS A 236 21.81 -21.26 23.34
N SER A 237 22.13 -21.71 24.56
CA SER A 237 23.34 -22.52 24.78
C SER A 237 23.31 -23.82 24.01
N ASP A 238 22.15 -24.51 23.99
CA ASP A 238 22.03 -25.83 23.40
C ASP A 238 21.87 -25.80 21.87
N LEU A 239 21.24 -24.77 21.30
CA LEU A 239 21.01 -24.62 19.86
C LEU A 239 22.05 -23.72 19.17
N GLY A 240 22.81 -22.94 19.93
CA GLY A 240 23.88 -22.11 19.42
C GLY A 240 23.45 -21.17 18.31
N LYS A 241 24.14 -21.19 17.17
CA LYS A 241 23.85 -20.29 16.03
C LYS A 241 22.47 -20.46 15.39
N ALA A 242 21.78 -21.58 15.63
CA ALA A 242 20.43 -21.80 15.12
C ALA A 242 19.35 -21.05 15.93
N CYS A 243 19.71 -20.45 17.07
CA CYS A 243 18.81 -19.73 17.96
C CYS A 243 19.26 -18.27 18.08
N THR A 244 18.35 -17.33 17.78
CA THR A 244 18.57 -15.88 17.93
C THR A 244 17.45 -15.28 18.76
N GLU A 245 17.78 -14.30 19.60
CA GLU A 245 16.79 -13.55 20.37
C GLU A 245 16.26 -12.38 19.56
N ARG A 246 14.94 -12.18 19.61
CA ARG A 246 14.23 -11.07 18.98
C ARG A 246 14.08 -9.90 19.95
N GLU A 247 13.77 -8.72 19.44
CA GLU A 247 13.56 -7.50 20.24
C GLU A 247 12.41 -7.63 21.27
N ASP A 248 11.44 -8.51 21.01
CA ASP A 248 10.31 -8.79 21.90
C ASP A 248 10.64 -9.83 23.00
N GLY A 249 11.90 -10.28 23.09
CA GLY A 249 12.37 -11.29 24.06
C GLY A 249 12.03 -12.73 23.68
N THR A 250 11.35 -12.98 22.57
CA THR A 250 11.14 -14.33 22.06
C THR A 250 12.39 -14.85 21.34
N LEU A 251 12.51 -16.18 21.24
CA LEU A 251 13.59 -16.82 20.48
C LEU A 251 13.12 -17.19 19.09
N LEU A 252 13.94 -16.91 18.09
CA LEU A 252 13.79 -17.38 16.72
C LEU A 252 14.73 -18.54 16.47
N ILE A 253 14.20 -19.72 16.17
CA ILE A 253 14.95 -20.94 15.93
C ILE A 253 14.89 -21.26 14.44
N GLN A 254 16.08 -21.29 13.80
CA GLN A 254 16.23 -21.71 12.40
C GLN A 254 16.25 -23.24 12.31
N LEU A 255 15.38 -23.80 11.48
CA LEU A 255 15.36 -25.24 11.15
C LEU A 255 16.29 -25.52 9.97
N ALA A 256 16.84 -26.73 9.89
CA ALA A 256 17.59 -27.13 8.74
C ALA A 256 16.69 -27.39 7.51
N SER A 257 15.45 -27.79 7.75
CA SER A 257 14.42 -27.92 6.72
C SER A 257 13.01 -27.72 7.31
N PRO A 258 11.99 -27.35 6.49
CA PRO A 258 10.59 -27.21 6.96
C PRO A 258 10.00 -28.51 7.50
N GLU A 259 10.49 -29.67 7.05
CA GLU A 259 10.02 -31.01 7.48
C GLU A 259 10.37 -31.29 8.96
N GLU A 260 11.46 -30.71 9.46
CA GLU A 260 11.89 -30.85 10.86
C GLU A 260 10.98 -30.14 11.86
N LYS A 261 10.06 -29.32 11.39
CA LYS A 261 9.20 -28.49 12.21
C LYS A 261 8.53 -29.23 13.36
N GLN A 262 7.85 -30.33 13.05
CA GLN A 262 7.11 -31.09 14.07
C GLN A 262 8.02 -31.74 15.10
N SER A 263 9.12 -32.35 14.65
CA SER A 263 10.10 -32.97 15.54
C SER A 263 10.79 -31.97 16.44
N MET A 264 11.13 -30.79 15.93
CA MET A 264 11.73 -29.72 16.71
C MET A 264 10.75 -29.12 17.72
N MET A 265 9.49 -28.85 17.34
CA MET A 265 8.47 -28.38 18.28
C MET A 265 8.27 -29.38 19.42
N LYS A 266 8.15 -30.67 19.12
CA LYS A 266 8.03 -31.72 20.14
C LYS A 266 9.26 -31.73 21.07
N ARG A 267 10.48 -31.73 20.51
CA ARG A 267 11.72 -31.67 21.27
C ARG A 267 11.78 -30.46 22.21
N LEU A 268 11.38 -29.27 21.73
CA LEU A 268 11.39 -28.06 22.52
C LEU A 268 10.48 -28.19 23.75
N VAL A 269 9.23 -28.61 23.54
CA VAL A 269 8.25 -28.76 24.64
C VAL A 269 8.63 -29.88 25.62
N GLU A 270 9.25 -30.97 25.17
CA GLU A 270 9.70 -32.07 26.04
C GLU A 270 10.98 -31.73 26.84
N THR A 271 11.85 -30.84 26.33
CA THR A 271 13.17 -30.59 26.89
C THR A 271 13.25 -29.32 27.74
N TYR A 272 12.42 -28.33 27.42
CA TYR A 272 12.46 -26.99 28.02
C TYR A 272 11.11 -26.58 28.55
N ASP A 273 11.13 -25.61 29.48
CA ASP A 273 9.92 -24.94 29.96
C ASP A 273 9.48 -23.88 28.94
N ILE A 274 8.46 -24.22 28.13
CA ILE A 274 8.01 -23.41 26.99
C ILE A 274 6.60 -22.87 27.27
N ASP A 275 6.45 -21.55 27.24
CA ASP A 275 5.14 -20.89 27.33
C ASP A 275 4.39 -21.00 26.00
N GLU A 276 5.08 -20.76 24.87
CA GLU A 276 4.53 -20.83 23.51
C GLU A 276 5.58 -21.28 22.51
N VAL A 277 5.20 -22.15 21.58
CA VAL A 277 5.96 -22.44 20.38
C VAL A 277 5.07 -22.41 19.15
N LYS A 278 5.45 -21.61 18.18
CA LYS A 278 4.72 -21.44 16.90
C LYS A 278 5.64 -21.36 15.71
N VAL A 279 5.11 -21.65 14.55
CA VAL A 279 5.80 -21.39 13.29
C VAL A 279 5.93 -19.90 13.11
N PHE A 280 7.11 -19.42 12.74
CA PHE A 280 7.33 -18.03 12.39
C PHE A 280 6.46 -17.68 11.17
N GLU A 281 5.59 -16.70 11.33
CA GLU A 281 4.86 -16.07 10.26
C GLU A 281 5.51 -14.72 9.99
N PRO A 282 6.09 -14.51 8.79
CA PRO A 282 6.75 -13.27 8.48
C PRO A 282 5.74 -12.13 8.46
N SER A 283 6.12 -10.99 9.00
CA SER A 283 5.42 -9.74 8.74
C SER A 283 5.69 -9.32 7.29
N LEU A 284 4.84 -8.43 6.76
CA LEU A 284 5.10 -7.84 5.44
C LEU A 284 6.44 -7.08 5.44
N ASN A 285 6.85 -6.54 6.58
CA ASN A 285 8.15 -5.88 6.72
C ASN A 285 9.32 -6.87 6.54
N ASP A 286 9.22 -8.09 7.09
CA ASP A 286 10.26 -9.12 6.92
C ASP A 286 10.41 -9.49 5.44
N ILE A 287 9.27 -9.72 4.76
CA ILE A 287 9.21 -10.01 3.33
C ILE A 287 9.80 -8.83 2.52
N PHE A 288 9.41 -7.60 2.87
CA PHE A 288 9.89 -6.42 2.19
C PHE A 288 11.42 -6.24 2.32
N VAL A 289 11.97 -6.45 3.52
CA VAL A 289 13.42 -6.34 3.76
C VAL A 289 14.18 -7.37 2.93
N GLU A 290 13.67 -8.59 2.81
CA GLU A 290 14.29 -9.64 2.00
C GLU A 290 14.29 -9.29 0.50
N TYR A 291 13.13 -8.93 -0.04
CA TYR A 291 12.98 -8.69 -1.50
C TYR A 291 13.45 -7.31 -1.95
N ALA A 292 13.35 -6.29 -1.11
CA ALA A 292 13.80 -4.93 -1.40
C ALA A 292 15.20 -4.60 -0.84
N GLY A 293 15.70 -5.38 0.13
CA GLY A 293 16.98 -5.21 0.80
C GLY A 293 18.15 -5.98 0.18
N ALA A 294 17.90 -6.99 -0.64
CA ALA A 294 18.90 -7.90 -1.20
C ALA A 294 19.85 -7.27 -2.25
N GLN A 295 19.79 -5.95 -2.46
CA GLN A 295 20.68 -5.20 -3.35
C GLN A 295 21.36 -4.05 -2.59
N VAL A 296 22.30 -4.38 -1.70
CA VAL A 296 23.35 -3.46 -1.23
C VAL A 296 24.68 -4.03 -1.64
#